data_368e077588756f724d3416005d01beb1
#
_entry.id   368e077588756f724d3416005d01beb1
#
_cell.length_a   1.000
_cell.length_b   1.000
_cell.length_c   1.000
_cell.angle_alpha   90.00
_cell.angle_beta   90.00
_cell.angle_gamma   90.00
#
_symmetry.space_group_name_H-M   'P 1'
#
loop_
_entity.id
_entity.type
_entity.pdbx_description
1 polymer ?
#
loop_
_entity_poly.entity_id
_entity_poly.type
_entity_poly.pdbx_seq_one_letter_code
_entity_poly.pdbx_strand_id
1 'polypeptide(L)'
;MQSFMSAKEAAEKWNISQRRVSVLCSENRIEGAMMVGNMWIIPASAEKPFDKRTTKEKACAPLKPFVKWVGGKTQLLGELEKTFPQKRLTKYCEPMVGGGALLFDVLSKYNFEEICVNDINAELINAYKVIKSAVSDLIDRLQKLQSLYYSMDENGRKRHFYEIRENFNSVYLSDKTAVKKAAYFIYLNRTCFNGLYRVNAKGKFNVPVGLYKKPTICDVENLLNISKALQRVTILCGDYSAAKSFIDENTFVYLDPPYRPISETSDFTAYNPNIFDDNEQIRLSQFVDEISGTGAKIVLSNSDPKNVNPDDNFFDDLYRAYNIVRVSASRMINSKSDRRGKINELIISN
;
A
#
# COMPACT_ATOMS: atom_id res chain seq x y z
N MET A 1 45.82 -36.23 -16.84
CA MET A 1 45.68 -35.20 -17.92
C MET A 1 44.44 -34.41 -17.68
N GLN A 2 44.57 -33.10 -17.65
CA GLN A 2 43.36 -32.24 -17.52
C GLN A 2 42.62 -32.25 -18.86
N SER A 3 41.40 -32.73 -18.88
CA SER A 3 40.55 -32.76 -20.07
C SER A 3 39.90 -31.37 -20.24
N PHE A 4 39.75 -30.92 -21.49
CA PHE A 4 39.16 -29.64 -21.84
C PHE A 4 37.96 -29.86 -22.77
N MET A 5 37.06 -28.90 -22.81
CA MET A 5 35.88 -28.87 -23.67
C MET A 5 35.83 -27.52 -24.41
N SER A 6 35.23 -27.52 -25.59
CA SER A 6 34.97 -26.31 -26.38
C SER A 6 33.77 -25.51 -25.80
N ALA A 7 33.63 -24.24 -26.22
CA ALA A 7 32.47 -23.44 -25.85
C ALA A 7 31.14 -24.06 -26.35
N LYS A 8 31.16 -24.87 -27.42
CA LYS A 8 29.97 -25.58 -27.91
C LYS A 8 29.58 -26.72 -26.97
N GLU A 9 30.56 -27.55 -26.58
CA GLU A 9 30.33 -28.65 -25.63
C GLU A 9 29.90 -28.15 -24.24
N ALA A 10 30.49 -27.05 -23.78
CA ALA A 10 30.06 -26.39 -22.54
C ALA A 10 28.62 -25.85 -22.64
N ALA A 11 28.24 -25.32 -23.80
CA ALA A 11 26.87 -24.85 -24.05
C ALA A 11 25.84 -25.99 -23.97
N GLU A 12 26.15 -27.15 -24.55
CA GLU A 12 25.33 -28.36 -24.47
C GLU A 12 25.27 -28.89 -23.04
N LYS A 13 26.42 -29.02 -22.36
CA LYS A 13 26.51 -29.48 -20.95
C LYS A 13 25.71 -28.60 -19.98
N TRP A 14 25.69 -27.28 -20.19
CA TRP A 14 25.08 -26.31 -19.29
C TRP A 14 23.68 -25.86 -19.72
N ASN A 15 23.19 -26.33 -20.87
CA ASN A 15 21.91 -25.96 -21.49
C ASN A 15 21.75 -24.43 -21.64
N ILE A 16 22.75 -23.81 -22.29
CA ILE A 16 22.78 -22.38 -22.63
C ILE A 16 23.34 -22.19 -24.03
N SER A 17 23.20 -20.99 -24.63
CA SER A 17 23.76 -20.74 -25.95
C SER A 17 25.30 -20.65 -25.94
N GLN A 18 25.96 -21.08 -27.02
CA GLN A 18 27.42 -20.95 -27.18
C GLN A 18 27.89 -19.50 -27.05
N ARG A 19 27.09 -18.54 -27.56
CA ARG A 19 27.35 -17.10 -27.38
C ARG A 19 27.40 -16.72 -25.87
N ARG A 20 26.52 -17.30 -25.04
CA ARG A 20 26.52 -17.05 -23.60
C ARG A 20 27.76 -17.62 -22.92
N VAL A 21 28.21 -18.79 -23.33
CA VAL A 21 29.47 -19.37 -22.82
C VAL A 21 30.65 -18.46 -23.16
N SER A 22 30.74 -17.98 -24.40
CA SER A 22 31.82 -17.05 -24.82
C SER A 22 31.84 -15.76 -24.01
N VAL A 23 30.66 -15.21 -23.69
CA VAL A 23 30.53 -14.04 -22.81
C VAL A 23 31.02 -14.36 -21.39
N LEU A 24 30.65 -15.52 -20.82
CA LEU A 24 31.10 -15.92 -19.50
C LEU A 24 32.62 -16.12 -19.43
N CYS A 25 33.24 -16.61 -20.50
CA CYS A 25 34.68 -16.71 -20.62
C CYS A 25 35.36 -15.32 -20.70
N SER A 26 34.83 -14.42 -21.54
CA SER A 26 35.39 -13.05 -21.66
C SER A 26 35.21 -12.21 -20.38
N GLU A 27 34.20 -12.52 -19.55
CA GLU A 27 33.96 -11.91 -18.24
C GLU A 27 34.83 -12.56 -17.12
N ASN A 28 35.76 -13.50 -17.46
CA ASN A 28 36.58 -14.30 -16.51
C ASN A 28 35.75 -15.02 -15.43
N ARG A 29 34.55 -15.46 -15.76
CA ARG A 29 33.61 -16.12 -14.84
C ARG A 29 33.70 -17.64 -14.86
N ILE A 30 34.49 -18.21 -15.74
CA ILE A 30 34.79 -19.65 -15.81
C ILE A 30 36.24 -19.81 -15.46
N GLU A 31 36.51 -20.39 -14.31
CA GLU A 31 37.87 -20.61 -13.81
C GLU A 31 38.63 -21.56 -14.74
N GLY A 32 39.83 -21.18 -15.11
CA GLY A 32 40.70 -21.98 -15.99
C GLY A 32 40.31 -21.94 -17.48
N ALA A 33 39.28 -21.15 -17.88
CA ALA A 33 38.98 -20.92 -19.29
C ALA A 33 40.09 -20.08 -19.95
N MET A 34 40.57 -20.49 -21.11
CA MET A 34 41.58 -19.76 -21.87
C MET A 34 41.25 -19.68 -23.36
N MET A 35 41.71 -18.65 -24.01
CA MET A 35 41.54 -18.52 -25.46
C MET A 35 42.77 -19.07 -26.18
N VAL A 36 42.56 -20.00 -27.12
CA VAL A 36 43.59 -20.56 -27.98
C VAL A 36 43.18 -20.28 -29.43
N GLY A 37 43.95 -19.41 -30.09
CA GLY A 37 43.50 -18.87 -31.38
C GLY A 37 42.19 -18.10 -31.24
N ASN A 38 41.17 -18.50 -31.97
CA ASN A 38 39.85 -17.90 -31.94
C ASN A 38 38.80 -18.76 -31.15
N MET A 39 39.26 -19.74 -30.36
CA MET A 39 38.35 -20.64 -29.65
C MET A 39 38.59 -20.59 -28.15
N TRP A 40 37.52 -20.60 -27.38
CA TRP A 40 37.55 -20.79 -25.93
C TRP A 40 37.73 -22.27 -25.60
N ILE A 41 38.74 -22.56 -24.78
CA ILE A 41 39.02 -23.86 -24.18
C ILE A 41 38.69 -23.79 -22.69
N ILE A 42 37.85 -24.68 -22.22
CA ILE A 42 37.25 -24.67 -20.88
C ILE A 42 37.59 -26.00 -20.20
N PRO A 43 38.06 -26.02 -18.95
CA PRO A 43 38.28 -27.27 -18.24
C PRO A 43 37.00 -28.12 -18.21
N ALA A 44 37.09 -29.41 -18.52
CA ALA A 44 35.91 -30.29 -18.55
C ALA A 44 35.29 -30.45 -17.14
N SER A 45 36.06 -30.20 -16.08
CA SER A 45 35.58 -30.14 -14.68
C SER A 45 34.87 -28.83 -14.34
N ALA A 46 34.91 -27.81 -15.21
CA ALA A 46 34.27 -26.55 -14.91
C ALA A 46 32.74 -26.72 -14.77
N GLU A 47 32.20 -26.08 -13.75
CA GLU A 47 30.76 -25.99 -13.51
C GLU A 47 30.19 -24.74 -14.16
N LYS A 48 28.87 -24.79 -14.44
CA LYS A 48 28.18 -23.62 -14.98
C LYS A 48 28.25 -22.46 -13.97
N PRO A 49 28.87 -21.31 -14.34
CA PRO A 49 28.93 -20.17 -13.44
C PRO A 49 27.52 -19.70 -13.05
N PHE A 50 27.37 -19.36 -11.79
CA PHE A 50 26.14 -18.85 -11.24
C PHE A 50 25.65 -17.60 -12.03
N ASP A 51 24.50 -17.69 -12.67
CA ASP A 51 23.98 -16.57 -13.45
C ASP A 51 23.29 -15.57 -12.52
N LYS A 52 23.97 -14.46 -12.22
CA LYS A 52 23.40 -13.34 -11.43
C LYS A 52 22.10 -12.78 -12.01
N ARG A 53 21.74 -13.12 -13.25
CA ARG A 53 20.45 -12.76 -13.86
C ARG A 53 19.32 -13.73 -13.50
N THR A 54 19.66 -14.99 -13.17
CA THR A 54 18.67 -15.98 -12.70
C THR A 54 18.40 -15.86 -11.20
N THR A 55 19.24 -15.16 -10.46
CA THR A 55 19.07 -14.79 -9.06
C THR A 55 18.62 -13.33 -8.86
N LYS A 56 18.17 -12.63 -9.88
CA LYS A 56 17.00 -11.82 -9.60
C LYS A 56 15.91 -12.82 -9.22
N GLU A 57 15.74 -13.13 -7.94
CA GLU A 57 14.41 -13.30 -7.39
C GLU A 57 13.56 -12.37 -8.22
N LYS A 58 12.54 -12.87 -8.93
CA LYS A 58 11.62 -12.03 -9.69
C LYS A 58 11.30 -10.91 -8.73
N ALA A 59 11.83 -9.70 -8.99
CA ALA A 59 11.64 -8.58 -8.08
C ALA A 59 10.13 -8.57 -7.90
N CYS A 60 9.69 -8.91 -6.70
CA CYS A 60 8.28 -9.12 -6.41
C CYS A 60 7.60 -7.86 -6.91
N ALA A 61 6.61 -8.00 -7.76
CA ALA A 61 5.95 -6.83 -8.34
C ALA A 61 5.60 -5.89 -7.17
N PRO A 62 5.83 -4.57 -7.27
CA PRO A 62 5.65 -3.66 -6.14
C PRO A 62 4.24 -3.85 -5.59
N LEU A 63 4.14 -4.00 -4.27
CA LEU A 63 2.87 -4.19 -3.58
C LEU A 63 1.97 -2.98 -3.86
N LYS A 64 0.68 -3.25 -4.08
CA LYS A 64 -0.32 -2.21 -4.36
C LYS A 64 -1.47 -2.31 -3.37
N PRO A 65 -2.11 -1.19 -3.01
CA PRO A 65 -3.34 -1.22 -2.22
C PRO A 65 -4.37 -2.17 -2.83
N PHE A 66 -4.92 -3.06 -2.00
CA PHE A 66 -5.94 -4.03 -2.42
C PHE A 66 -7.34 -3.40 -2.56
N VAL A 67 -7.53 -2.18 -2.06
CA VAL A 67 -8.74 -1.36 -2.20
C VAL A 67 -8.37 0.01 -2.78
N LYS A 68 -9.36 0.70 -3.36
CA LYS A 68 -9.28 2.13 -3.62
C LYS A 68 -9.62 2.86 -2.32
N TRP A 69 -8.79 3.80 -1.91
CA TRP A 69 -9.01 4.54 -0.68
C TRP A 69 -8.81 6.03 -0.93
N VAL A 70 -9.74 6.84 -0.42
CA VAL A 70 -9.65 8.31 -0.55
C VAL A 70 -8.44 8.82 0.23
N GLY A 71 -7.72 9.77 -0.32
CA GLY A 71 -6.51 10.31 0.32
C GLY A 71 -5.25 9.47 0.10
N GLY A 72 -5.29 8.43 -0.75
CA GLY A 72 -4.10 7.61 -1.03
C GLY A 72 -2.91 8.43 -1.50
N LYS A 73 -1.78 8.32 -0.79
CA LYS A 73 -0.57 9.14 -0.90
C LYS A 73 0.38 8.75 -2.03
N THR A 74 -0.08 7.98 -3.01
CA THR A 74 0.80 7.49 -4.11
C THR A 74 1.54 8.62 -4.83
N GLN A 75 0.93 9.82 -4.92
CA GLN A 75 1.56 10.98 -5.56
C GLN A 75 2.59 11.68 -4.65
N LEU A 76 2.48 11.52 -3.35
CA LEU A 76 3.37 12.14 -2.36
C LEU A 76 4.52 11.22 -1.91
N LEU A 77 4.53 9.95 -2.34
CA LEU A 77 5.55 8.99 -1.90
C LEU A 77 6.98 9.53 -2.07
N GLY A 78 7.28 10.17 -3.21
CA GLY A 78 8.59 10.76 -3.46
C GLY A 78 8.96 11.92 -2.53
N GLU A 79 7.98 12.71 -2.07
CA GLU A 79 8.22 13.77 -1.08
C GLU A 79 8.31 13.18 0.33
N LEU A 80 7.47 12.19 0.64
CA LEU A 80 7.53 11.47 1.91
C LEU A 80 8.86 10.71 2.09
N GLU A 81 9.39 10.11 1.03
CA GLU A 81 10.71 9.45 1.07
C GLU A 81 11.84 10.40 1.51
N LYS A 82 11.76 11.70 1.17
CA LYS A 82 12.75 12.69 1.61
C LYS A 82 12.73 12.96 3.12
N THR A 83 11.61 12.63 3.77
CA THR A 83 11.45 12.80 5.23
C THR A 83 11.91 11.57 6.00
N PHE A 84 12.24 10.48 5.31
CA PHE A 84 12.70 9.25 5.96
C PHE A 84 14.04 9.51 6.65
N PRO A 85 14.19 9.04 7.89
CA PRO A 85 15.38 9.32 8.67
C PRO A 85 16.62 8.66 8.05
N GLN A 86 17.73 9.40 8.02
CA GLN A 86 19.03 8.84 7.61
C GLN A 86 19.59 7.85 8.67
N LYS A 87 19.20 8.02 9.93
CA LYS A 87 19.50 7.08 11.01
C LYS A 87 18.65 5.81 10.82
N ARG A 88 19.27 4.65 10.93
CA ARG A 88 18.57 3.36 10.89
C ARG A 88 17.59 3.29 12.07
N LEU A 89 16.29 3.35 11.78
CA LEU A 89 15.23 3.00 12.69
C LEU A 89 14.80 1.56 12.48
N THR A 90 14.44 0.86 13.54
CA THR A 90 14.09 -0.56 13.50
C THR A 90 12.59 -0.80 13.46
N LYS A 91 11.79 0.21 13.84
CA LYS A 91 10.33 0.11 13.94
C LYS A 91 9.62 1.09 13.02
N TYR A 92 8.50 0.65 12.45
CA TYR A 92 7.63 1.46 11.61
C TYR A 92 6.19 1.40 12.11
N CYS A 93 5.49 2.54 12.17
CA CYS A 93 4.12 2.61 12.65
C CYS A 93 3.24 3.51 11.78
N GLU A 94 2.08 3.00 11.32
CA GLU A 94 0.99 3.79 10.72
C GLU A 94 -0.27 3.68 11.59
N PRO A 95 -0.52 4.63 12.52
CA PRO A 95 -1.73 4.62 13.36
C PRO A 95 -3.05 4.84 12.61
N MET A 96 -3.00 5.29 11.36
CA MET A 96 -4.13 5.55 10.46
C MET A 96 -3.80 5.02 9.06
N VAL A 97 -3.75 3.69 8.89
CA VAL A 97 -3.18 3.04 7.69
C VAL A 97 -4.02 3.24 6.43
N GLY A 98 -5.33 3.37 6.55
CA GLY A 98 -6.22 3.50 5.40
C GLY A 98 -5.98 2.41 4.34
N GLY A 99 -5.86 2.79 3.08
CA GLY A 99 -5.57 1.88 1.97
C GLY A 99 -4.16 1.30 1.94
N GLY A 100 -3.26 1.76 2.82
CA GLY A 100 -1.89 1.27 2.94
C GLY A 100 -0.95 1.67 1.83
N ALA A 101 -1.16 2.82 1.19
CA ALA A 101 -0.30 3.24 0.07
C ALA A 101 1.17 3.38 0.49
N LEU A 102 1.44 4.00 1.63
CA LEU A 102 2.81 4.12 2.17
C LEU A 102 3.27 2.80 2.80
N LEU A 103 2.41 2.09 3.54
CA LEU A 103 2.73 0.78 4.10
C LEU A 103 3.28 -0.18 3.04
N PHE A 104 2.61 -0.31 1.91
CA PHE A 104 3.02 -1.24 0.85
C PHE A 104 4.31 -0.80 0.16
N ASP A 105 4.55 0.50 0.05
CA ASP A 105 5.82 1.04 -0.43
C ASP A 105 6.96 0.72 0.56
N VAL A 106 6.72 0.95 1.85
CA VAL A 106 7.66 0.63 2.94
C VAL A 106 7.97 -0.86 2.98
N LEU A 107 6.96 -1.72 2.93
CA LEU A 107 7.13 -3.18 2.92
C LEU A 107 7.93 -3.68 1.70
N SER A 108 7.91 -2.94 0.59
CA SER A 108 8.63 -3.27 -0.63
C SER A 108 10.07 -2.79 -0.65
N LYS A 109 10.38 -1.69 0.03
CA LYS A 109 11.67 -0.97 -0.10
C LYS A 109 12.54 -1.03 1.16
N TYR A 110 11.92 -1.13 2.36
CA TYR A 110 12.62 -0.98 3.63
C TYR A 110 12.52 -2.25 4.48
N ASN A 111 13.56 -2.46 5.28
CA ASN A 111 13.61 -3.63 6.17
C ASN A 111 13.55 -3.19 7.65
N PHE A 112 12.34 -2.81 8.08
CA PHE A 112 12.05 -2.61 9.51
C PHE A 112 11.90 -3.98 10.21
N GLU A 113 12.37 -4.08 11.43
CA GLU A 113 12.31 -5.30 12.25
C GLU A 113 10.88 -5.53 12.78
N GLU A 114 10.23 -4.45 13.22
CA GLU A 114 8.86 -4.47 13.71
C GLU A 114 8.01 -3.43 12.97
N ILE A 115 6.80 -3.82 12.61
CA ILE A 115 5.84 -2.96 11.92
C ILE A 115 4.49 -3.06 12.60
N CYS A 116 3.88 -1.91 12.90
CA CYS A 116 2.55 -1.82 13.46
C CYS A 116 1.66 -0.93 12.60
N VAL A 117 0.45 -1.38 12.32
CA VAL A 117 -0.57 -0.59 11.64
C VAL A 117 -1.87 -0.61 12.42
N ASN A 118 -2.60 0.49 12.37
CA ASN A 118 -3.91 0.62 13.00
C ASN A 118 -4.86 1.41 12.09
N ASP A 119 -6.13 1.15 12.22
CA ASP A 119 -7.20 2.00 11.67
C ASP A 119 -8.46 1.84 12.51
N ILE A 120 -9.26 2.88 12.58
CA ILE A 120 -10.54 2.85 13.28
C ILE A 120 -11.60 2.04 12.52
N ASN A 121 -11.43 1.85 11.21
CA ASN A 121 -12.37 1.15 10.35
C ASN A 121 -12.22 -0.38 10.51
N ALA A 122 -13.12 -0.98 11.28
CA ALA A 122 -13.10 -2.41 11.57
C ALA A 122 -13.24 -3.30 10.32
N GLU A 123 -13.97 -2.84 9.29
CA GLU A 123 -14.15 -3.58 8.04
C GLU A 123 -12.88 -3.61 7.19
N LEU A 124 -12.17 -2.47 7.16
CA LEU A 124 -10.87 -2.37 6.51
C LEU A 124 -9.84 -3.25 7.22
N ILE A 125 -9.75 -3.13 8.55
CA ILE A 125 -8.83 -3.94 9.36
C ILE A 125 -9.16 -5.43 9.26
N ASN A 126 -10.44 -5.80 9.19
CA ASN A 126 -10.82 -7.19 8.92
C ASN A 126 -10.24 -7.68 7.58
N ALA A 127 -10.31 -6.85 6.52
CA ALA A 127 -9.74 -7.23 5.23
C ALA A 127 -8.21 -7.43 5.32
N TYR A 128 -7.48 -6.56 6.02
CA TYR A 128 -6.04 -6.75 6.29
C TYR A 128 -5.77 -8.06 7.04
N LYS A 129 -6.51 -8.34 8.11
CA LYS A 129 -6.36 -9.56 8.92
C LYS A 129 -6.66 -10.82 8.11
N VAL A 130 -7.70 -10.81 7.28
CA VAL A 130 -8.06 -11.92 6.40
C VAL A 130 -7.01 -12.14 5.32
N ILE A 131 -6.47 -11.09 4.70
CA ILE A 131 -5.36 -11.22 3.75
C ILE A 131 -4.13 -11.82 4.45
N LYS A 132 -3.85 -11.44 5.69
CA LYS A 132 -2.73 -11.99 6.46
C LYS A 132 -2.91 -13.48 6.77
N SER A 133 -4.11 -13.93 7.17
CA SER A 133 -4.33 -15.25 7.79
C SER A 133 -5.09 -16.26 6.94
N ALA A 134 -5.91 -15.81 5.97
CA ALA A 134 -6.82 -16.66 5.19
C ALA A 134 -6.92 -16.22 3.72
N VAL A 135 -5.77 -15.88 3.11
CA VAL A 135 -5.73 -15.30 1.76
C VAL A 135 -6.29 -16.23 0.70
N SER A 136 -6.08 -17.55 0.82
CA SER A 136 -6.60 -18.53 -0.16
C SER A 136 -8.12 -18.55 -0.19
N ASP A 137 -8.77 -18.60 0.96
CA ASP A 137 -10.23 -18.58 1.07
C ASP A 137 -10.81 -17.26 0.55
N LEU A 138 -10.10 -16.15 0.78
CA LEU A 138 -10.48 -14.84 0.27
C LEU A 138 -10.40 -14.80 -1.26
N ILE A 139 -9.30 -15.29 -1.84
CA ILE A 139 -9.09 -15.36 -3.29
C ILE A 139 -10.18 -16.20 -3.95
N ASP A 140 -10.49 -17.37 -3.42
CA ASP A 140 -11.54 -18.24 -3.96
C ASP A 140 -12.90 -17.53 -4.01
N ARG A 141 -13.24 -16.78 -2.97
CA ARG A 141 -14.49 -15.99 -2.93
C ARG A 141 -14.46 -14.82 -3.91
N LEU A 142 -13.37 -14.08 -3.97
CA LEU A 142 -13.23 -12.94 -4.87
C LEU A 142 -13.23 -13.37 -6.34
N GLN A 143 -12.61 -14.50 -6.69
CA GLN A 143 -12.64 -15.05 -8.04
C GLN A 143 -14.05 -15.45 -8.46
N LYS A 144 -14.82 -16.08 -7.57
CA LYS A 144 -16.26 -16.39 -7.83
C LYS A 144 -17.07 -15.13 -8.05
N LEU A 145 -16.90 -14.11 -7.21
CA LEU A 145 -17.59 -12.82 -7.36
C LEU A 145 -17.19 -12.11 -8.66
N GLN A 146 -15.91 -12.15 -9.03
CA GLN A 146 -15.40 -11.56 -10.26
C GLN A 146 -15.95 -12.27 -11.50
N SER A 147 -15.93 -13.60 -11.53
CA SER A 147 -16.43 -14.42 -12.64
C SER A 147 -17.93 -14.17 -12.84
N LEU A 148 -18.69 -14.13 -11.75
CA LEU A 148 -20.12 -13.81 -11.79
C LEU A 148 -20.37 -12.38 -12.30
N TYR A 149 -19.60 -11.38 -11.81
CA TYR A 149 -19.71 -10.00 -12.30
C TYR A 149 -19.45 -9.90 -13.80
N TYR A 150 -18.47 -10.63 -14.32
CA TYR A 150 -18.10 -10.59 -15.74
C TYR A 150 -19.11 -11.29 -16.65
N SER A 151 -19.87 -12.27 -16.14
CA SER A 151 -20.91 -12.99 -16.90
C SER A 151 -22.22 -12.21 -17.05
N MET A 152 -22.42 -11.16 -16.22
CA MET A 152 -23.66 -10.39 -16.20
C MET A 152 -23.63 -9.21 -17.20
N ASP A 153 -24.82 -8.85 -17.68
CA ASP A 153 -25.07 -7.56 -18.31
C ASP A 153 -25.07 -6.40 -17.28
N GLU A 154 -25.24 -5.18 -17.73
CA GLU A 154 -25.21 -3.99 -16.85
C GLU A 154 -26.31 -4.03 -15.78
N ASN A 155 -27.53 -4.44 -16.16
CA ASN A 155 -28.63 -4.55 -15.21
C ASN A 155 -28.42 -5.67 -14.18
N GLY A 156 -27.85 -6.79 -14.61
CA GLY A 156 -27.45 -7.89 -13.75
C GLY A 156 -26.41 -7.46 -12.73
N ARG A 157 -25.35 -6.75 -13.18
CA ARG A 157 -24.29 -6.19 -12.30
C ARG A 157 -24.85 -5.23 -11.27
N LYS A 158 -25.78 -4.37 -11.67
CA LYS A 158 -26.43 -3.42 -10.77
C LYS A 158 -27.27 -4.14 -9.70
N ARG A 159 -28.11 -5.11 -10.08
CA ARG A 159 -28.89 -5.91 -9.12
C ARG A 159 -27.99 -6.65 -8.15
N HIS A 160 -26.98 -7.36 -8.66
CA HIS A 160 -26.04 -8.12 -7.84
C HIS A 160 -25.22 -7.23 -6.89
N PHE A 161 -24.80 -6.04 -7.33
CA PHE A 161 -24.14 -5.07 -6.45
C PHE A 161 -25.00 -4.72 -5.24
N TYR A 162 -26.28 -4.40 -5.44
CA TYR A 162 -27.16 -4.04 -4.34
C TYR A 162 -27.47 -5.24 -3.43
N GLU A 163 -27.58 -6.45 -3.97
CA GLU A 163 -27.68 -7.69 -3.19
C GLU A 163 -26.46 -7.89 -2.29
N ILE A 164 -25.26 -7.78 -2.84
CA ILE A 164 -24.02 -7.88 -2.04
C ILE A 164 -23.95 -6.77 -1.00
N ARG A 165 -24.40 -5.55 -1.32
CA ARG A 165 -24.43 -4.43 -0.36
C ARG A 165 -25.37 -4.71 0.81
N GLU A 166 -26.56 -5.22 0.57
CA GLU A 166 -27.47 -5.62 1.63
C GLU A 166 -26.91 -6.76 2.49
N ASN A 167 -26.33 -7.77 1.85
CA ASN A 167 -25.64 -8.85 2.54
C ASN A 167 -24.46 -8.35 3.39
N PHE A 168 -23.66 -7.42 2.88
CA PHE A 168 -22.58 -6.78 3.62
C PHE A 168 -23.11 -6.05 4.86
N ASN A 169 -24.18 -5.29 4.70
CA ASN A 169 -24.77 -4.49 5.76
C ASN A 169 -25.51 -5.33 6.82
N SER A 170 -25.93 -6.55 6.50
CA SER A 170 -26.68 -7.45 7.41
C SER A 170 -25.78 -8.44 8.16
N VAL A 171 -24.57 -8.72 7.62
CA VAL A 171 -23.65 -9.68 8.23
C VAL A 171 -22.83 -8.99 9.32
N TYR A 172 -22.93 -9.47 10.55
CA TYR A 172 -22.04 -9.04 11.63
C TYR A 172 -20.61 -9.56 11.41
N LEU A 173 -19.64 -8.73 11.77
CA LEU A 173 -18.24 -9.13 11.76
C LEU A 173 -17.95 -10.06 12.93
N SER A 174 -17.45 -11.26 12.63
CA SER A 174 -17.01 -12.28 13.57
C SER A 174 -16.00 -13.20 12.88
N ASP A 175 -15.31 -14.06 13.62
CA ASP A 175 -14.34 -15.01 13.05
C ASP A 175 -14.99 -15.91 11.98
N LYS A 176 -16.23 -16.33 12.19
CA LYS A 176 -16.97 -17.18 11.23
C LYS A 176 -17.37 -16.45 9.94
N THR A 177 -17.48 -15.12 9.99
CA THR A 177 -17.93 -14.28 8.88
C THR A 177 -16.83 -13.43 8.28
N ALA A 178 -15.64 -13.38 8.90
CA ALA A 178 -14.51 -12.51 8.55
C ALA A 178 -14.18 -12.57 7.06
N VAL A 179 -13.93 -13.77 6.52
CA VAL A 179 -13.58 -13.98 5.10
C VAL A 179 -14.69 -13.53 4.16
N LYS A 180 -15.95 -13.85 4.47
CA LYS A 180 -17.13 -13.44 3.69
C LYS A 180 -17.25 -11.92 3.69
N LYS A 181 -17.11 -11.30 4.85
CA LYS A 181 -17.19 -9.86 5.04
C LYS A 181 -16.08 -9.13 4.29
N ALA A 182 -14.83 -9.62 4.38
CA ALA A 182 -13.69 -9.08 3.63
C ALA A 182 -13.88 -9.18 2.11
N ALA A 183 -14.40 -10.31 1.62
CA ALA A 183 -14.67 -10.47 0.19
C ALA A 183 -15.74 -9.48 -0.31
N TYR A 184 -16.82 -9.29 0.46
CA TYR A 184 -17.86 -8.31 0.13
C TYR A 184 -17.34 -6.87 0.21
N PHE A 185 -16.52 -6.53 1.21
CA PHE A 185 -15.88 -5.23 1.34
C PHE A 185 -15.03 -4.89 0.10
N ILE A 186 -14.15 -5.80 -0.31
CA ILE A 186 -13.29 -5.61 -1.49
C ILE A 186 -14.14 -5.54 -2.76
N TYR A 187 -15.13 -6.43 -2.93
CA TYR A 187 -16.04 -6.41 -4.08
C TYR A 187 -16.76 -5.06 -4.20
N LEU A 188 -17.38 -4.59 -3.12
CA LEU A 188 -18.11 -3.33 -3.09
C LEU A 188 -17.19 -2.16 -3.40
N ASN A 189 -16.02 -2.10 -2.79
CA ASN A 189 -15.05 -1.04 -3.05
C ASN A 189 -14.58 -1.02 -4.53
N ARG A 190 -14.37 -2.18 -5.14
CA ARG A 190 -13.92 -2.29 -6.53
C ARG A 190 -15.02 -2.03 -7.56
N THR A 191 -16.29 -2.11 -7.15
CA THR A 191 -17.45 -1.98 -8.06
C THR A 191 -18.35 -0.80 -7.76
N CYS A 192 -18.19 -0.10 -6.63
CA CYS A 192 -18.94 1.11 -6.30
C CYS A 192 -18.43 2.35 -7.04
N PHE A 193 -19.21 3.42 -6.99
CA PHE A 193 -18.85 4.72 -7.56
C PHE A 193 -17.52 5.23 -6.97
N ASN A 194 -16.55 5.45 -7.84
CA ASN A 194 -15.19 5.94 -7.55
C ASN A 194 -14.39 5.15 -6.50
N GLY A 195 -14.83 3.95 -6.11
CA GLY A 195 -14.16 3.16 -5.06
C GLY A 195 -14.24 3.81 -3.68
N LEU A 196 -15.28 4.60 -3.43
CA LEU A 196 -15.49 5.29 -2.16
C LEU A 196 -15.89 4.28 -1.07
N TYR A 197 -15.51 4.57 0.17
CA TYR A 197 -16.09 3.96 1.35
C TYR A 197 -16.86 5.03 2.13
N ARG A 198 -18.16 4.82 2.32
CA ARG A 198 -19.02 5.71 3.06
C ARG A 198 -20.13 4.92 3.72
N VAL A 199 -20.44 5.27 4.96
CA VAL A 199 -21.57 4.74 5.73
C VAL A 199 -22.58 5.85 6.04
N ASN A 200 -23.84 5.47 6.22
CA ASN A 200 -24.86 6.38 6.72
C ASN A 200 -24.85 6.46 8.27
N ALA A 201 -25.71 7.28 8.86
CA ALA A 201 -25.82 7.44 10.31
C ALA A 201 -26.10 6.12 11.09
N LYS A 202 -26.57 5.06 10.41
CA LYS A 202 -26.76 3.72 10.99
C LYS A 202 -25.54 2.81 10.81
N GLY A 203 -24.39 3.35 10.36
CA GLY A 203 -23.17 2.58 10.10
C GLY A 203 -23.25 1.67 8.87
N LYS A 204 -24.26 1.80 8.00
CA LYS A 204 -24.44 0.94 6.82
C LYS A 204 -23.76 1.56 5.59
N PHE A 205 -22.99 0.75 4.85
CA PHE A 205 -22.39 1.13 3.58
C PHE A 205 -23.48 1.58 2.59
N ASN A 206 -23.34 2.79 2.02
CA ASN A 206 -24.37 3.42 1.22
C ASN A 206 -23.91 4.00 -0.13
N VAL A 207 -22.68 3.71 -0.55
CA VAL A 207 -22.18 4.17 -1.86
C VAL A 207 -22.94 3.47 -2.99
N PRO A 208 -23.35 4.19 -4.05
CA PRO A 208 -24.02 3.60 -5.20
C PRO A 208 -23.07 2.77 -6.07
N VAL A 209 -23.63 1.96 -6.97
CA VAL A 209 -22.88 1.18 -7.95
C VAL A 209 -22.09 2.09 -8.90
N GLY A 210 -20.90 1.68 -9.29
CA GLY A 210 -20.08 2.29 -10.33
C GLY A 210 -20.37 1.69 -11.71
N LEU A 211 -19.99 2.44 -12.76
CA LEU A 211 -20.21 2.03 -14.16
C LEU A 211 -19.00 1.27 -14.74
N TYR A 212 -18.44 0.32 -14.00
CA TYR A 212 -17.28 -0.44 -14.45
C TYR A 212 -17.69 -1.64 -15.31
N LYS A 213 -17.09 -1.76 -16.51
CA LYS A 213 -17.33 -2.93 -17.40
C LYS A 213 -16.56 -4.17 -16.93
N LYS A 214 -15.29 -4.01 -16.57
CA LYS A 214 -14.40 -5.12 -16.20
C LYS A 214 -13.39 -4.69 -15.11
N PRO A 215 -13.85 -4.37 -13.88
CA PRO A 215 -12.95 -3.98 -12.80
C PRO A 215 -12.17 -5.20 -12.32
N THR A 216 -10.90 -5.02 -11.95
CA THR A 216 -10.13 -6.06 -11.25
C THR A 216 -10.63 -6.16 -9.82
N ILE A 217 -11.45 -7.17 -9.52
CA ILE A 217 -11.99 -7.44 -8.18
C ILE A 217 -11.01 -8.31 -7.40
N CYS A 218 -10.42 -9.31 -8.06
CA CYS A 218 -9.44 -10.22 -7.50
C CYS A 218 -8.08 -10.08 -8.22
N ASP A 219 -7.11 -9.48 -7.57
CA ASP A 219 -5.72 -9.47 -8.01
C ASP A 219 -4.95 -10.52 -7.21
N VAL A 220 -4.95 -11.75 -7.73
CA VAL A 220 -4.42 -12.94 -7.02
C VAL A 220 -2.96 -12.75 -6.64
N GLU A 221 -2.12 -12.33 -7.58
CA GLU A 221 -0.68 -12.18 -7.36
C GLU A 221 -0.40 -11.14 -6.28
N ASN A 222 -1.05 -9.97 -6.37
CA ASN A 222 -0.90 -8.91 -5.40
C ASN A 222 -1.39 -9.33 -4.00
N LEU A 223 -2.54 -10.02 -3.89
CA LEU A 223 -3.06 -10.51 -2.62
C LEU A 223 -2.13 -11.52 -1.95
N LEU A 224 -1.55 -12.45 -2.71
CA LEU A 224 -0.57 -13.41 -2.20
C LEU A 224 0.72 -12.72 -1.73
N ASN A 225 1.20 -11.73 -2.48
CA ASN A 225 2.39 -10.97 -2.12
C ASN A 225 2.15 -10.10 -0.88
N ILE A 226 0.98 -9.43 -0.78
CA ILE A 226 0.57 -8.69 0.42
C ILE A 226 0.48 -9.63 1.63
N SER A 227 -0.14 -10.81 1.48
CA SER A 227 -0.25 -11.79 2.56
C SER A 227 1.11 -12.16 3.14
N LYS A 228 2.10 -12.44 2.27
CA LYS A 228 3.48 -12.73 2.70
C LYS A 228 4.11 -11.54 3.45
N ALA A 229 3.94 -10.33 2.92
CA ALA A 229 4.50 -9.13 3.53
C ALA A 229 3.87 -8.81 4.89
N LEU A 230 2.57 -9.04 5.05
CA LEU A 230 1.84 -8.79 6.29
C LEU A 230 2.18 -9.77 7.42
N GLN A 231 2.88 -10.89 7.18
CA GLN A 231 3.21 -11.84 8.26
C GLN A 231 3.99 -11.21 9.41
N ARG A 232 4.85 -10.23 9.12
CA ARG A 232 5.65 -9.48 10.10
C ARG A 232 4.98 -8.20 10.62
N VAL A 233 3.72 -7.92 10.25
CA VAL A 233 3.00 -6.69 10.61
C VAL A 233 2.02 -6.97 11.75
N THR A 234 2.10 -6.21 12.83
CA THR A 234 1.08 -6.15 13.87
C THR A 234 -0.08 -5.29 13.38
N ILE A 235 -1.30 -5.81 13.43
CA ILE A 235 -2.51 -5.14 12.91
C ILE A 235 -3.47 -4.90 14.07
N LEU A 236 -3.62 -3.64 14.46
CA LEU A 236 -4.54 -3.16 15.49
C LEU A 236 -5.85 -2.67 14.85
N CYS A 237 -6.88 -2.46 15.66
CA CYS A 237 -8.15 -1.89 15.25
C CYS A 237 -8.68 -0.99 16.36
N GLY A 238 -8.79 0.31 16.10
CA GLY A 238 -9.28 1.26 17.10
C GLY A 238 -8.84 2.69 16.83
N ASP A 239 -9.00 3.52 17.82
CA ASP A 239 -8.47 4.88 17.80
C ASP A 239 -6.95 4.87 17.55
N TYR A 240 -6.40 5.92 16.94
CA TYR A 240 -4.97 6.00 16.61
C TYR A 240 -4.07 5.90 17.86
N SER A 241 -4.57 6.30 19.01
CA SER A 241 -3.85 6.17 20.29
C SER A 241 -3.59 4.72 20.72
N ALA A 242 -4.29 3.74 20.13
CA ALA A 242 -4.03 2.31 20.38
C ALA A 242 -2.61 1.89 19.96
N ALA A 243 -1.99 2.62 19.03
CA ALA A 243 -0.61 2.35 18.59
C ALA A 243 0.46 2.91 19.56
N LYS A 244 0.09 3.72 20.56
CA LYS A 244 1.02 4.43 21.43
C LYS A 244 2.05 3.52 22.10
N SER A 245 1.62 2.39 22.63
CA SER A 245 2.50 1.45 23.34
C SER A 245 3.56 0.78 22.46
N PHE A 246 3.40 0.85 21.14
CA PHE A 246 4.38 0.36 20.18
C PHE A 246 5.50 1.38 19.89
N ILE A 247 5.23 2.68 20.11
CA ILE A 247 6.08 3.79 19.66
C ILE A 247 7.14 4.12 20.70
N ASP A 248 8.42 4.16 20.27
CA ASP A 248 9.59 4.53 21.04
C ASP A 248 10.61 5.30 20.17
N GLU A 249 11.81 5.58 20.71
CA GLU A 249 12.88 6.31 20.03
C GLU A 249 13.45 5.63 18.78
N ASN A 250 13.10 4.36 18.52
CA ASN A 250 13.51 3.59 17.35
C ASN A 250 12.41 3.52 16.29
N THR A 251 11.29 4.21 16.51
CA THR A 251 10.10 4.14 15.66
C THR A 251 10.06 5.31 14.67
N PHE A 252 9.84 4.98 13.38
CA PHE A 252 9.36 5.92 12.38
C PHE A 252 7.83 5.84 12.32
N VAL A 253 7.15 6.96 12.60
CA VAL A 253 5.69 7.06 12.65
C VAL A 253 5.21 7.90 11.49
N TYR A 254 4.25 7.38 10.71
CA TYR A 254 3.55 8.14 9.69
C TYR A 254 2.06 8.27 10.05
N LEU A 255 1.55 9.50 10.01
CA LEU A 255 0.16 9.85 10.30
C LEU A 255 -0.50 10.49 9.08
N ASP A 256 -1.62 9.92 8.65
CA ASP A 256 -2.47 10.43 7.56
C ASP A 256 -3.92 10.54 8.03
N PRO A 257 -4.24 11.56 8.86
CA PRO A 257 -5.58 11.75 9.39
C PRO A 257 -6.58 12.12 8.28
N PRO A 258 -7.88 11.96 8.51
CA PRO A 258 -8.89 12.60 7.70
C PRO A 258 -8.61 14.11 7.61
N TYR A 259 -8.59 14.63 6.38
CA TYR A 259 -8.24 16.02 6.16
C TYR A 259 -9.32 16.97 6.68
N ARG A 260 -8.86 18.08 7.25
CA ARG A 260 -9.74 19.18 7.64
C ARG A 260 -10.54 19.66 6.43
N PRO A 261 -11.88 19.75 6.51
CA PRO A 261 -12.70 20.31 5.43
C PRO A 261 -12.27 21.74 5.12
N ILE A 262 -11.95 22.01 3.84
CA ILE A 262 -11.50 23.36 3.41
C ILE A 262 -12.65 24.24 2.88
N SER A 263 -13.91 23.82 2.99
CA SER A 263 -15.07 24.66 2.66
C SER A 263 -16.32 24.15 3.40
N GLU A 264 -17.21 25.07 3.77
CA GLU A 264 -18.52 24.77 4.39
C GLU A 264 -19.41 23.87 3.51
N THR A 265 -19.24 23.92 2.19
CA THR A 265 -19.95 23.04 1.24
C THR A 265 -19.38 21.63 1.15
N SER A 266 -18.25 21.34 1.77
CA SER A 266 -17.69 19.98 1.90
C SER A 266 -18.25 19.23 3.11
N ASP A 267 -19.20 19.78 3.84
CA ASP A 267 -19.96 19.18 4.95
C ASP A 267 -20.83 17.97 4.57
N PHE A 268 -20.34 17.12 3.65
CA PHE A 268 -20.86 15.75 3.56
C PHE A 268 -20.57 14.90 4.82
N THR A 269 -19.93 15.50 5.81
CA THR A 269 -19.56 14.90 7.10
C THR A 269 -20.65 15.02 8.17
N ALA A 270 -21.68 15.85 7.97
CA ALA A 270 -22.69 16.18 8.97
C ALA A 270 -23.52 14.96 9.51
N TYR A 271 -23.33 13.77 8.94
CA TYR A 271 -24.02 12.55 9.37
C TYR A 271 -23.07 11.42 9.79
N ASN A 272 -21.76 11.69 9.95
CA ASN A 272 -20.83 10.66 10.42
C ASN A 272 -20.57 10.89 11.92
N PRO A 273 -20.88 9.94 12.80
CA PRO A 273 -20.61 10.06 14.23
C PRO A 273 -19.10 10.15 14.59
N ASN A 274 -18.23 9.91 13.64
CA ASN A 274 -16.77 10.02 13.77
C ASN A 274 -16.24 11.17 12.88
N ILE A 275 -16.76 12.38 13.07
CA ILE A 275 -16.24 13.57 12.38
C ILE A 275 -14.84 13.86 12.94
N PHE A 276 -13.85 13.94 12.03
CA PHE A 276 -12.51 14.40 12.37
C PHE A 276 -12.47 15.93 12.21
N ASP A 277 -13.04 16.62 13.20
CA ASP A 277 -13.19 18.07 13.25
C ASP A 277 -11.93 18.77 13.79
N ASP A 278 -12.01 20.07 14.02
CA ASP A 278 -10.90 20.85 14.57
C ASP A 278 -10.51 20.38 15.98
N ASN A 279 -11.46 19.91 16.81
CA ASN A 279 -11.15 19.36 18.12
C ASN A 279 -10.36 18.05 18.02
N GLU A 280 -10.70 17.19 17.03
CA GLU A 280 -9.95 15.98 16.76
C GLU A 280 -8.56 16.28 16.18
N GLN A 281 -8.41 17.33 15.34
CA GLN A 281 -7.09 17.81 14.91
C GLN A 281 -6.24 18.28 16.08
N ILE A 282 -6.82 19.00 17.05
CA ILE A 282 -6.15 19.42 18.29
C ILE A 282 -5.78 18.21 19.14
N ARG A 283 -6.69 17.24 19.33
CA ARG A 283 -6.40 16.00 20.05
C ARG A 283 -5.27 15.20 19.38
N LEU A 284 -5.24 15.17 18.05
CA LEU A 284 -4.16 14.53 17.31
C LEU A 284 -2.82 15.25 17.53
N SER A 285 -2.79 16.60 17.55
CA SER A 285 -1.54 17.31 17.83
C SER A 285 -0.99 17.01 19.21
N GLN A 286 -1.85 16.89 20.23
CA GLN A 286 -1.44 16.47 21.57
C GLN A 286 -0.85 15.05 21.58
N PHE A 287 -1.45 14.14 20.82
CA PHE A 287 -0.88 12.79 20.65
C PHE A 287 0.47 12.83 19.92
N VAL A 288 0.63 13.70 18.91
CA VAL A 288 1.91 13.91 18.21
C VAL A 288 2.96 14.43 19.17
N ASP A 289 2.64 15.40 20.03
CA ASP A 289 3.55 15.92 21.07
C ASP A 289 3.97 14.81 22.04
N GLU A 290 3.02 13.99 22.47
CA GLU A 290 3.26 12.90 23.40
C GLU A 290 4.20 11.85 22.83
N ILE A 291 3.98 11.38 21.59
CA ILE A 291 4.84 10.39 20.94
C ILE A 291 6.17 11.01 20.49
N SER A 292 6.23 12.31 20.20
CA SER A 292 7.48 13.03 19.93
C SER A 292 8.39 13.02 21.17
N GLY A 293 7.81 13.15 22.36
CA GLY A 293 8.54 13.06 23.64
C GLY A 293 9.23 11.72 23.88
N THR A 294 8.86 10.65 23.19
CA THR A 294 9.57 9.36 23.25
C THR A 294 10.87 9.33 22.41
N GLY A 295 11.10 10.34 21.59
CA GLY A 295 12.21 10.38 20.63
C GLY A 295 11.89 9.77 19.27
N ALA A 296 10.65 9.33 19.03
CA ALA A 296 10.20 8.81 17.74
C ALA A 296 10.34 9.84 16.63
N LYS A 297 10.66 9.39 15.42
CA LYS A 297 10.61 10.23 14.23
C LYS A 297 9.20 10.22 13.65
N ILE A 298 8.60 11.40 13.55
CA ILE A 298 7.20 11.55 13.15
C ILE A 298 7.11 12.33 11.85
N VAL A 299 6.23 11.85 10.97
CA VAL A 299 5.78 12.56 9.76
C VAL A 299 4.25 12.49 9.71
N LEU A 300 3.63 13.65 9.57
CA LEU A 300 2.18 13.79 9.44
C LEU A 300 1.87 14.55 8.15
N SER A 301 0.90 14.08 7.39
CA SER A 301 0.37 14.80 6.22
C SER A 301 -1.03 15.35 6.47
N ASN A 302 -1.33 16.53 5.90
CA ASN A 302 -2.68 17.11 5.95
C ASN A 302 -2.92 18.04 4.75
N SER A 303 -4.18 18.48 4.56
CA SER A 303 -4.50 19.54 3.59
C SER A 303 -3.96 20.88 4.07
N ASP A 304 -3.51 21.73 3.13
CA ASP A 304 -3.17 23.11 3.46
C ASP A 304 -4.41 24.00 3.38
N PRO A 305 -4.92 24.56 4.49
CA PRO A 305 -6.09 25.41 4.50
C PRO A 305 -5.86 26.72 3.71
N LYS A 306 -4.59 27.13 3.55
CA LYS A 306 -4.21 28.31 2.75
C LYS A 306 -4.51 28.17 1.25
N ASN A 307 -4.84 26.97 0.79
CA ASN A 307 -5.38 26.76 -0.57
C ASN A 307 -6.73 27.48 -0.80
N VAL A 308 -7.46 27.77 0.27
CA VAL A 308 -8.78 28.42 0.21
C VAL A 308 -8.77 29.78 0.91
N ASN A 309 -8.19 29.86 2.09
CA ASN A 309 -8.03 31.10 2.85
C ASN A 309 -6.55 31.31 3.19
N PRO A 310 -5.84 32.24 2.53
CA PRO A 310 -4.41 32.51 2.79
C PRO A 310 -4.09 32.89 4.25
N ASP A 311 -5.08 33.42 4.98
CA ASP A 311 -4.93 33.85 6.38
C ASP A 311 -5.24 32.72 7.39
N ASP A 312 -5.67 31.55 6.94
CA ASP A 312 -5.92 30.41 7.83
C ASP A 312 -4.59 29.77 8.28
N ASN A 313 -4.19 30.11 9.51
CA ASN A 313 -2.96 29.63 10.13
C ASN A 313 -3.19 28.43 11.06
N PHE A 314 -4.34 27.76 11.00
CA PHE A 314 -4.72 26.70 11.96
C PHE A 314 -3.61 25.68 12.19
N PHE A 315 -3.06 25.09 11.12
CA PHE A 315 -1.98 24.08 11.25
C PHE A 315 -0.62 24.73 11.54
N ASP A 316 -0.36 25.94 11.05
CA ASP A 316 0.89 26.66 11.35
C ASP A 316 0.98 26.95 12.85
N ASP A 317 -0.13 27.34 13.48
CA ASP A 317 -0.20 27.61 14.91
C ASP A 317 -0.17 26.30 15.73
N LEU A 318 -0.93 25.29 15.29
CA LEU A 318 -1.07 24.01 16.00
C LEU A 318 0.26 23.25 16.05
N TYR A 319 1.04 23.27 14.95
CA TYR A 319 2.31 22.55 14.82
C TYR A 319 3.53 23.48 14.77
N ARG A 320 3.46 24.65 15.41
CA ARG A 320 4.54 25.67 15.41
C ARG A 320 5.90 25.18 15.88
N ALA A 321 5.94 24.11 16.67
CA ALA A 321 7.17 23.48 17.17
C ALA A 321 7.79 22.47 16.18
N TYR A 322 7.12 22.22 15.07
CA TYR A 322 7.47 21.22 14.06
C TYR A 322 7.90 21.88 12.75
N ASN A 323 8.61 21.13 11.93
CA ASN A 323 8.93 21.56 10.58
C ASN A 323 7.71 21.35 9.66
N ILE A 324 7.20 22.41 9.04
CA ILE A 324 6.04 22.38 8.16
C ILE A 324 6.51 22.67 6.73
N VAL A 325 6.38 21.69 5.83
CA VAL A 325 6.70 21.82 4.41
C VAL A 325 5.43 21.76 3.59
N ARG A 326 5.24 22.72 2.67
CA ARG A 326 4.15 22.73 1.70
C ARG A 326 4.59 22.09 0.40
N VAL A 327 3.92 21.00 0.02
CA VAL A 327 4.23 20.25 -1.20
C VAL A 327 3.10 20.35 -2.19
N SER A 328 3.42 20.52 -3.47
CA SER A 328 2.42 20.64 -4.52
C SER A 328 1.92 19.26 -4.94
N ALA A 329 0.63 19.01 -4.77
CA ALA A 329 -0.06 17.78 -5.16
C ALA A 329 -1.09 18.04 -6.26
N SER A 330 -1.31 17.06 -7.14
CA SER A 330 -2.33 17.14 -8.19
C SER A 330 -3.64 16.52 -7.72
N ARG A 331 -4.74 17.28 -7.70
CA ARG A 331 -6.08 16.72 -7.46
C ARG A 331 -6.58 15.95 -8.67
N MET A 332 -6.71 14.64 -8.56
CA MET A 332 -7.25 13.77 -9.63
C MET A 332 -8.78 13.67 -9.63
N ILE A 333 -9.47 14.04 -8.56
CA ILE A 333 -10.93 13.89 -8.40
C ILE A 333 -11.55 15.25 -8.09
N ASN A 334 -12.05 15.92 -9.13
CA ASN A 334 -13.03 17.02 -8.97
C ASN A 334 -14.10 16.89 -10.05
N SER A 335 -15.38 17.06 -9.68
CA SER A 335 -16.52 17.01 -10.60
C SER A 335 -16.54 18.17 -11.62
N LYS A 336 -15.79 19.25 -11.38
CA LYS A 336 -15.65 20.42 -12.28
C LYS A 336 -14.23 20.49 -12.81
N SER A 337 -14.07 20.51 -14.14
CA SER A 337 -12.79 20.51 -14.86
C SER A 337 -11.91 21.72 -14.56
N ASP A 338 -12.50 22.86 -14.27
CA ASP A 338 -11.86 24.15 -13.99
C ASP A 338 -11.23 24.26 -12.59
N ARG A 339 -11.48 23.27 -11.72
CA ARG A 339 -10.89 23.16 -10.36
C ARG A 339 -9.86 22.05 -10.25
N ARG A 340 -9.34 21.55 -11.38
CA ARG A 340 -8.21 20.62 -11.45
C ARG A 340 -6.92 21.43 -11.45
N GLY A 341 -6.52 21.95 -10.28
CA GLY A 341 -5.28 22.69 -10.09
C GLY A 341 -4.31 21.96 -9.19
N LYS A 342 -3.07 22.41 -9.17
CA LYS A 342 -2.13 22.04 -8.13
C LYS A 342 -2.63 22.64 -6.82
N ILE A 343 -2.68 21.83 -5.77
CA ILE A 343 -2.98 22.25 -4.40
C ILE A 343 -1.80 21.90 -3.53
N ASN A 344 -1.59 22.68 -2.49
CA ASN A 344 -0.60 22.34 -1.50
C ASN A 344 -1.16 21.34 -0.49
N GLU A 345 -0.33 20.37 -0.13
CA GLU A 345 -0.51 19.53 1.05
C GLU A 345 0.61 19.85 2.04
N LEU A 346 0.33 19.64 3.32
CA LEU A 346 1.30 19.84 4.40
C LEU A 346 2.01 18.53 4.70
N ILE A 347 3.32 18.61 4.86
CA ILE A 347 4.14 17.57 5.49
C ILE A 347 4.73 18.19 6.75
N ILE A 348 4.35 17.65 7.90
CA ILE A 348 4.73 18.13 9.23
C ILE A 348 5.64 17.07 9.87
N SER A 349 6.81 17.48 10.38
CA SER A 349 7.78 16.54 10.95
C SER A 349 8.56 17.15 12.12
N ASN A 350 9.03 16.29 13.05
CA ASN A 350 9.95 16.66 14.14
C ASN A 350 11.42 16.52 13.74
#